data_cf471914a9994fc8a3b990238f41a2c1
#
_entry.id   cf471914a9994fc8a3b990238f41a2c1
#
_cell.length_a   1.000
_cell.length_b   1.000
_cell.length_c   1.000
_cell.angle_alpha   90.00
_cell.angle_beta   90.00
_cell.angle_gamma   90.00
#
_symmetry.space_group_name_H-M   'P 1'
#
loop_
_entity.id
_entity.type
_entity.pdbx_description
1 polymer ?
#
loop_
_entity_poly.entity_id
_entity_poly.type
_entity_poly.pdbx_seq_one_letter_code
_entity_poly.pdbx_strand_id
1 'polypeptide(L)'
;MFNTKKLFFIFSTQKKIILCLFFLIIICTVYFSLPKILNFSAESIKKNLKYNNNINIYNISKINYKIFPTPRLRIPNSNFIIGENAVEINGSELEIILNISQILNFKEINYKELLINNGSSKIDLNNMNQLLIDINKNKKKLTFKKNNLIFLRKNNISFEIKDALIETSKSENFSFLKINGNFLGNKIIFKLDNKLKNKNNLVLKIPGLDI
;
A
#
# COMPACT_ATOMS: atom_id res chain seq x y z
N MET A 1 -6.28 61.00 -18.67
CA MET A 1 -5.74 61.07 -17.30
C MET A 1 -5.80 59.64 -16.70
N PHE A 2 -4.71 58.86 -16.78
CA PHE A 2 -4.67 57.51 -16.27
C PHE A 2 -4.72 57.53 -14.75
N ASN A 3 -5.65 56.76 -14.18
CA ASN A 3 -5.93 56.76 -12.74
C ASN A 3 -4.86 55.98 -11.98
N THR A 4 -3.75 56.65 -11.66
CA THR A 4 -2.55 56.12 -10.97
C THR A 4 -2.88 55.43 -9.63
N LYS A 5 -3.95 55.84 -8.94
CA LYS A 5 -4.42 55.24 -7.69
C LYS A 5 -4.91 53.78 -7.89
N LYS A 6 -5.57 53.47 -9.01
CA LYS A 6 -6.03 52.11 -9.34
C LYS A 6 -4.86 51.18 -9.65
N LEU A 7 -3.83 51.67 -10.30
CA LEU A 7 -2.62 50.90 -10.59
C LEU A 7 -1.83 50.55 -9.31
N PHE A 8 -1.74 51.52 -8.41
CA PHE A 8 -1.04 51.30 -7.11
C PHE A 8 -1.78 50.30 -6.22
N PHE A 9 -3.11 50.29 -6.24
CA PHE A 9 -3.93 49.31 -5.50
C PHE A 9 -3.81 47.90 -6.06
N ILE A 10 -3.77 47.75 -7.38
CA ILE A 10 -3.57 46.44 -8.04
C ILE A 10 -2.16 45.90 -7.74
N PHE A 11 -1.13 46.73 -7.79
CA PHE A 11 0.25 46.33 -7.45
C PHE A 11 0.39 45.94 -5.96
N SER A 12 -0.31 46.61 -5.06
CA SER A 12 -0.33 46.30 -3.64
C SER A 12 -1.04 44.96 -3.35
N THR A 13 -2.15 44.66 -4.03
CA THR A 13 -2.88 43.40 -3.90
C THR A 13 -2.09 42.23 -4.48
N GLN A 14 -1.43 42.37 -5.62
CA GLN A 14 -0.58 41.35 -6.20
C GLN A 14 0.58 40.99 -5.27
N LYS A 15 1.27 41.97 -4.68
CA LYS A 15 2.34 41.73 -3.69
C LYS A 15 1.83 40.95 -2.48
N LYS A 16 0.65 41.27 -1.97
CA LYS A 16 0.02 40.54 -0.85
C LYS A 16 -0.30 39.10 -1.22
N ILE A 17 -0.82 38.84 -2.43
CA ILE A 17 -1.13 37.50 -2.92
C ILE A 17 0.17 36.68 -3.05
N ILE A 18 1.21 37.26 -3.64
CA ILE A 18 2.52 36.61 -3.76
C ILE A 18 3.10 36.26 -2.38
N LEU A 19 2.98 37.18 -1.42
CA LEU A 19 3.45 36.94 -0.05
C LEU A 19 2.66 35.82 0.62
N CYS A 20 1.34 35.80 0.49
CA CYS A 20 0.50 34.70 1.00
C CYS A 20 0.87 33.35 0.38
N LEU A 21 1.08 33.28 -0.94
CA LEU A 21 1.51 32.07 -1.63
C LEU A 21 2.88 31.60 -1.13
N PHE A 22 3.82 32.54 -0.90
CA PHE A 22 5.13 32.19 -0.36
C PHE A 22 5.04 31.59 1.05
N PHE A 23 4.25 32.18 1.95
CA PHE A 23 4.02 31.63 3.28
C PHE A 23 3.31 30.26 3.22
N LEU A 24 2.36 30.09 2.33
CA LEU A 24 1.68 28.80 2.13
C LEU A 24 2.67 27.72 1.70
N ILE A 25 3.57 28.03 0.77
CA ILE A 25 4.62 27.10 0.32
C ILE A 25 5.55 26.73 1.48
N ILE A 26 5.97 27.71 2.31
CA ILE A 26 6.79 27.44 3.49
C ILE A 26 6.08 26.52 4.45
N ILE A 27 4.81 26.80 4.79
CA ILE A 27 4.02 25.98 5.71
C ILE A 27 3.89 24.55 5.16
N CYS A 28 3.58 24.39 3.89
CA CYS A 28 3.51 23.07 3.25
C CYS A 28 4.87 22.35 3.31
N THR A 29 5.95 23.05 3.00
CA THR A 29 7.30 22.46 3.02
C THR A 29 7.67 21.99 4.44
N VAL A 30 7.42 22.81 5.45
CA VAL A 30 7.64 22.46 6.86
C VAL A 30 6.76 21.26 7.24
N TYR A 31 5.47 21.30 6.95
CA TYR A 31 4.52 20.24 7.25
C TYR A 31 4.96 18.87 6.70
N PHE A 32 5.35 18.83 5.42
CA PHE A 32 5.80 17.58 4.78
C PHE A 32 7.21 17.15 5.20
N SER A 33 8.04 18.06 5.71
CA SER A 33 9.42 17.76 6.14
C SER A 33 9.49 17.26 7.59
N LEU A 34 8.55 17.64 8.44
CA LEU A 34 8.53 17.28 9.87
C LEU A 34 8.67 15.77 10.14
N PRO A 35 8.01 14.86 9.40
CA PRO A 35 8.15 13.42 9.64
C PRO A 35 9.57 12.87 9.35
N LYS A 36 10.40 13.62 8.63
CA LYS A 36 11.80 13.27 8.41
C LYS A 36 12.66 13.52 9.65
N ILE A 37 12.26 14.53 10.43
CA ILE A 37 12.96 14.95 11.66
C ILE A 37 12.42 14.15 12.86
N LEU A 38 11.11 14.00 12.93
CA LEU A 38 10.40 13.29 13.99
C LEU A 38 10.21 11.83 13.56
N ASN A 39 11.16 10.98 13.81
CA ASN A 39 11.19 9.59 13.35
C ASN A 39 9.99 8.77 13.87
N PHE A 40 9.38 7.99 12.97
CA PHE A 40 8.40 6.97 13.34
C PHE A 40 9.07 5.81 14.07
N SER A 41 8.51 5.39 15.20
CA SER A 41 9.06 4.27 15.94
C SER A 41 8.72 2.93 15.26
N ALA A 42 9.70 2.01 15.25
CA ALA A 42 9.50 0.67 14.72
C ALA A 42 8.39 -0.09 15.45
N GLU A 43 8.25 0.12 16.76
CA GLU A 43 7.22 -0.50 17.59
C GLU A 43 5.82 0.00 17.22
N SER A 44 5.65 1.32 17.02
CA SER A 44 4.39 1.89 16.57
C SER A 44 3.97 1.31 15.21
N ILE A 45 4.92 1.15 14.28
CA ILE A 45 4.66 0.53 12.98
C ILE A 45 4.20 -0.92 13.15
N LYS A 46 4.95 -1.73 13.90
CA LYS A 46 4.61 -3.14 14.16
C LYS A 46 3.22 -3.28 14.76
N LYS A 47 2.92 -2.49 15.81
CA LYS A 47 1.62 -2.51 16.50
C LYS A 47 0.47 -2.16 15.54
N ASN A 48 0.63 -1.09 14.77
CA ASN A 48 -0.41 -0.64 13.84
C ASN A 48 -0.67 -1.63 12.69
N LEU A 49 0.39 -2.21 12.12
CA LEU A 49 0.26 -3.20 11.05
C LEU A 49 -0.37 -4.49 11.55
N LYS A 50 -0.01 -4.95 12.75
CA LYS A 50 -0.65 -6.10 13.37
C LYS A 50 -2.13 -5.86 13.61
N TYR A 51 -2.49 -4.71 14.17
CA TYR A 51 -3.87 -4.40 14.52
C TYR A 51 -4.78 -4.18 13.29
N ASN A 52 -4.27 -3.45 12.28
CA ASN A 52 -5.09 -3.05 11.13
C ASN A 52 -5.11 -4.08 9.99
N ASN A 53 -4.03 -4.84 9.80
CA ASN A 53 -3.87 -5.74 8.66
C ASN A 53 -3.48 -7.17 9.04
N ASN A 54 -3.40 -7.48 10.33
CA ASN A 54 -2.90 -8.78 10.80
C ASN A 54 -1.52 -9.14 10.20
N ILE A 55 -0.63 -8.11 10.11
CA ILE A 55 0.73 -8.25 9.59
C ILE A 55 1.72 -8.26 10.73
N ASN A 56 2.48 -9.34 10.87
CA ASN A 56 3.56 -9.48 11.83
C ASN A 56 4.91 -9.27 11.13
N ILE A 57 5.59 -8.14 11.38
CA ILE A 57 6.94 -7.88 10.85
C ILE A 57 7.96 -8.35 11.87
N TYR A 58 8.90 -9.20 11.43
CA TYR A 58 9.94 -9.71 12.31
C TYR A 58 10.98 -8.65 12.63
N ASN A 59 11.61 -8.07 11.61
CA ASN A 59 12.66 -7.08 11.77
C ASN A 59 12.39 -5.83 10.95
N ILE A 60 12.56 -4.68 11.59
CA ILE A 60 12.59 -3.37 10.95
C ILE A 60 14.00 -2.82 11.16
N SER A 61 14.86 -2.95 10.15
CA SER A 61 16.24 -2.48 10.21
C SER A 61 16.35 -0.98 10.01
N LYS A 62 15.54 -0.42 9.10
CA LYS A 62 15.57 0.99 8.73
C LYS A 62 14.21 1.44 8.25
N ILE A 63 13.81 2.65 8.68
CA ILE A 63 12.60 3.32 8.21
C ILE A 63 13.03 4.58 7.48
N ASN A 64 12.68 4.69 6.21
CA ASN A 64 12.95 5.86 5.40
C ASN A 64 11.63 6.58 5.10
N TYR A 65 11.56 7.86 5.43
CA TYR A 65 10.44 8.68 5.03
C TYR A 65 10.68 9.30 3.66
N LYS A 66 9.70 9.22 2.76
CA LYS A 66 9.70 9.85 1.45
C LYS A 66 8.44 10.69 1.26
N ILE A 67 8.59 11.89 0.70
CA ILE A 67 7.49 12.82 0.46
C ILE A 67 6.81 12.51 -0.88
N PHE A 68 7.59 12.22 -1.91
CA PHE A 68 7.12 12.09 -3.29
C PHE A 68 6.98 10.64 -3.76
N PRO A 69 6.00 10.35 -4.64
CA PRO A 69 4.86 11.14 -5.12
C PRO A 69 3.77 11.34 -4.08
N THR A 70 3.73 10.56 -3.04
CA THR A 70 2.86 10.69 -1.86
C THR A 70 3.67 10.38 -0.61
N PRO A 71 3.38 11.04 0.53
CA PRO A 71 4.06 10.77 1.80
C PRO A 71 3.97 9.29 2.17
N ARG A 72 5.14 8.67 2.41
CA ARG A 72 5.23 7.24 2.69
C ARG A 72 6.41 6.89 3.58
N LEU A 73 6.26 5.82 4.35
CA LEU A 73 7.35 5.15 5.03
C LEU A 73 7.80 3.96 4.17
N ARG A 74 9.09 3.82 3.98
CA ARG A 74 9.71 2.73 3.22
C ARG A 74 10.60 1.91 4.14
N ILE A 75 10.32 0.63 4.21
CA ILE A 75 11.07 -0.35 5.00
C ILE A 75 11.67 -1.35 4.03
N PRO A 76 12.98 -1.24 3.75
CA PRO A 76 13.67 -2.15 2.83
C PRO A 76 13.91 -3.52 3.47
N ASN A 77 14.03 -4.55 2.66
CA ASN A 77 14.41 -5.92 3.06
C ASN A 77 13.59 -6.45 4.25
N SER A 78 12.27 -6.21 4.20
CA SER A 78 11.37 -6.63 5.25
C SER A 78 10.93 -8.08 5.06
N ASN A 79 10.88 -8.81 6.17
CA ASN A 79 10.30 -10.15 6.25
C ASN A 79 9.11 -10.10 7.20
N PHE A 80 7.97 -10.59 6.77
CA PHE A 80 6.76 -10.55 7.57
C PHE A 80 5.77 -11.65 7.18
N ILE A 81 4.83 -11.91 8.08
CA ILE A 81 3.74 -12.86 7.88
C ILE A 81 2.43 -12.08 7.85
N ILE A 82 1.55 -12.46 6.94
CA ILE A 82 0.16 -11.99 6.90
C ILE A 82 -0.75 -13.12 7.41
N GLY A 83 -1.66 -12.76 8.31
CA GLY A 83 -2.55 -13.71 8.96
C GLY A 83 -1.83 -14.59 9.99
N GLU A 84 -2.48 -15.68 10.37
CA GLU A 84 -1.89 -16.70 11.23
C GLU A 84 -1.09 -17.71 10.38
N ASN A 85 0.11 -17.31 9.94
CA ASN A 85 0.99 -18.09 9.08
C ASN A 85 0.43 -18.45 7.69
N ALA A 86 -0.53 -17.66 7.19
CA ALA A 86 -1.16 -17.94 5.89
C ALA A 86 -0.24 -17.55 4.71
N VAL A 87 0.53 -16.46 4.84
CA VAL A 87 1.47 -15.98 3.82
C VAL A 87 2.75 -15.52 4.48
N GLU A 88 3.86 -16.15 4.12
CA GLU A 88 5.20 -15.71 4.47
C GLU A 88 5.79 -14.87 3.33
N ILE A 89 6.26 -13.68 3.65
CA ILE A 89 6.83 -12.74 2.68
C ILE A 89 8.26 -12.44 3.04
N ASN A 90 9.17 -12.65 2.10
CA ASN A 90 10.60 -12.55 2.30
C ASN A 90 11.26 -11.61 1.29
N GLY A 91 12.23 -10.81 1.78
CA GLY A 91 13.07 -9.95 0.95
C GLY A 91 12.33 -8.84 0.23
N SER A 92 11.18 -8.42 0.74
CA SER A 92 10.36 -7.39 0.11
C SER A 92 10.68 -6.00 0.64
N GLU A 93 10.28 -5.00 -0.13
CA GLU A 93 10.22 -3.62 0.30
C GLU A 93 8.78 -3.27 0.67
N LEU A 94 8.55 -2.92 1.92
CA LEU A 94 7.25 -2.49 2.41
C LEU A 94 7.16 -0.96 2.36
N GLU A 95 6.17 -0.43 1.64
CA GLU A 95 5.83 0.99 1.64
C GLU A 95 4.46 1.21 2.30
N ILE A 96 4.43 2.07 3.29
CA ILE A 96 3.22 2.47 4.02
C ILE A 96 2.82 3.86 3.52
N ILE A 97 1.76 3.96 2.72
CA ILE A 97 1.26 5.22 2.17
C ILE A 97 0.46 5.95 3.23
N LEU A 98 0.99 7.07 3.70
CA LEU A 98 0.39 7.82 4.81
C LEU A 98 -0.82 8.65 4.34
N ASN A 99 -1.77 8.87 5.24
CA ASN A 99 -2.80 9.87 5.05
C ASN A 99 -2.23 11.26 5.25
N ILE A 100 -2.38 12.14 4.26
CA ILE A 100 -1.80 13.49 4.27
C ILE A 100 -2.29 14.30 5.48
N SER A 101 -3.57 14.20 5.82
CA SER A 101 -4.16 14.95 6.95
C SER A 101 -3.65 14.53 8.34
N GLN A 102 -3.02 13.37 8.45
CA GLN A 102 -2.59 12.79 9.71
C GLN A 102 -1.10 12.45 9.76
N ILE A 103 -0.33 13.08 8.88
CA ILE A 103 1.10 12.81 8.71
C ILE A 103 1.92 13.12 9.98
N LEU A 104 1.42 14.01 10.84
CA LEU A 104 2.04 14.40 12.11
C LEU A 104 1.56 13.57 13.30
N ASN A 105 0.70 12.58 13.08
CA ASN A 105 0.30 11.67 14.16
C ASN A 105 1.32 10.54 14.29
N PHE A 106 2.35 10.75 15.09
CA PHE A 106 3.45 9.78 15.31
C PHE A 106 3.08 8.64 16.26
N LYS A 107 2.03 8.82 17.07
CA LYS A 107 1.57 7.79 18.02
C LYS A 107 0.77 6.71 17.34
N GLU A 108 -0.11 7.09 16.39
CA GLU A 108 -0.93 6.18 15.63
C GLU A 108 -0.72 6.44 14.15
N ILE A 109 -0.08 5.49 13.47
CA ILE A 109 0.19 5.61 12.04
C ILE A 109 -1.11 5.37 11.29
N ASN A 110 -1.69 6.45 10.76
CA ASN A 110 -2.83 6.33 9.88
C ASN A 110 -2.36 6.33 8.42
N TYR A 111 -2.60 5.23 7.74
CA TYR A 111 -2.20 5.01 6.37
C TYR A 111 -3.39 4.64 5.50
N LYS A 112 -3.26 4.90 4.21
CA LYS A 112 -4.27 4.65 3.19
C LYS A 112 -4.10 3.26 2.58
N GLU A 113 -2.86 2.87 2.31
CA GLU A 113 -2.51 1.68 1.55
C GLU A 113 -1.15 1.14 1.97
N LEU A 114 -0.99 -0.18 1.87
CA LEU A 114 0.28 -0.87 1.98
C LEU A 114 0.69 -1.37 0.59
N LEU A 115 1.91 -1.04 0.19
CA LEU A 115 2.53 -1.56 -1.02
C LEU A 115 3.68 -2.49 -0.62
N ILE A 116 3.67 -3.69 -1.17
CA ILE A 116 4.71 -4.70 -1.00
C ILE A 116 5.38 -4.87 -2.35
N ASN A 117 6.59 -4.35 -2.48
CA ASN A 117 7.32 -4.33 -3.73
C ASN A 117 8.44 -5.34 -3.69
N ASN A 118 8.61 -6.08 -4.78
CA ASN A 118 9.64 -7.10 -4.94
C ASN A 118 9.56 -8.18 -3.83
N GLY A 119 10.31 -9.25 -3.96
CA GLY A 119 10.36 -10.33 -2.99
C GLY A 119 9.58 -11.56 -3.39
N SER A 120 9.48 -12.52 -2.47
CA SER A 120 8.73 -13.76 -2.67
C SER A 120 7.69 -13.93 -1.58
N SER A 121 6.51 -14.40 -1.97
CA SER A 121 5.40 -14.70 -1.06
C SER A 121 5.10 -16.19 -1.13
N LYS A 122 5.31 -16.90 -0.04
CA LYS A 122 4.95 -18.30 0.08
C LYS A 122 3.54 -18.43 0.64
N ILE A 123 2.70 -19.15 -0.06
CA ILE A 123 1.28 -19.34 0.27
C ILE A 123 1.03 -20.83 0.42
N ASP A 124 0.62 -21.26 1.61
CA ASP A 124 0.20 -22.65 1.82
C ASP A 124 -1.25 -22.81 1.32
N LEU A 125 -1.42 -23.68 0.32
CA LEU A 125 -2.74 -24.00 -0.25
C LEU A 125 -3.72 -24.58 0.77
N ASN A 126 -3.22 -25.25 1.81
CA ASN A 126 -4.08 -25.77 2.88
C ASN A 126 -4.71 -24.63 3.70
N ASN A 127 -4.03 -23.46 3.77
CA ASN A 127 -4.48 -22.30 4.51
C ASN A 127 -5.14 -21.22 3.62
N MET A 128 -5.43 -21.54 2.35
CA MET A 128 -5.99 -20.57 1.39
C MET A 128 -7.31 -19.96 1.87
N ASN A 129 -8.19 -20.76 2.46
CA ASN A 129 -9.47 -20.26 2.99
C ASN A 129 -9.25 -19.24 4.12
N GLN A 130 -8.29 -19.53 5.01
CA GLN A 130 -7.92 -18.60 6.09
C GLN A 130 -7.31 -17.32 5.54
N LEU A 131 -6.45 -17.42 4.54
CA LEU A 131 -5.89 -16.26 3.85
C LEU A 131 -6.99 -15.36 3.26
N LEU A 132 -7.98 -15.93 2.59
CA LEU A 132 -9.10 -15.17 2.03
C LEU A 132 -9.92 -14.47 3.12
N ILE A 133 -10.13 -15.14 4.26
CA ILE A 133 -10.78 -14.55 5.43
C ILE A 133 -9.96 -13.39 5.98
N ASP A 134 -8.65 -13.56 6.13
CA ASP A 134 -7.75 -12.54 6.67
C ASP A 134 -7.62 -11.34 5.72
N ILE A 135 -7.53 -11.57 4.42
CA ILE A 135 -7.57 -10.49 3.42
C ILE A 135 -8.91 -9.73 3.51
N ASN A 136 -10.01 -10.42 3.69
CA ASN A 136 -11.33 -9.80 3.84
C ASN A 136 -11.49 -9.04 5.17
N LYS A 137 -10.78 -9.40 6.22
CA LYS A 137 -10.75 -8.65 7.50
C LYS A 137 -9.90 -7.38 7.41
N ASN A 138 -8.99 -7.29 6.46
CA ASN A 138 -8.12 -6.12 6.32
C ASN A 138 -8.92 -4.83 6.08
N LYS A 139 -8.67 -3.85 6.94
CA LYS A 139 -9.33 -2.54 6.87
C LYS A 139 -8.72 -1.60 5.84
N LYS A 140 -7.51 -1.90 5.38
CA LYS A 140 -6.72 -1.06 4.49
C LYS A 140 -6.36 -1.80 3.22
N LYS A 141 -6.25 -1.04 2.12
CA LYS A 141 -5.85 -1.60 0.83
C LYS A 141 -4.45 -2.19 0.90
N LEU A 142 -4.27 -3.38 0.31
CA LEU A 142 -3.02 -4.09 0.23
C LEU A 142 -2.72 -4.37 -1.24
N THR A 143 -1.53 -4.00 -1.69
CA THR A 143 -1.08 -4.16 -3.08
C THR A 143 0.31 -4.77 -3.09
N PHE A 144 0.49 -5.86 -3.84
CA PHE A 144 1.80 -6.46 -4.11
C PHE A 144 2.21 -6.10 -5.54
N LYS A 145 3.46 -5.73 -5.73
CA LYS A 145 4.01 -5.41 -7.05
C LYS A 145 5.31 -6.15 -7.27
N LYS A 146 5.45 -6.80 -8.43
CA LYS A 146 6.64 -7.56 -8.82
C LYS A 146 7.03 -8.60 -7.76
N ASN A 147 6.06 -9.32 -7.25
CA ASN A 147 6.27 -10.39 -6.28
C ASN A 147 6.21 -11.75 -6.98
N ASN A 148 7.04 -12.68 -6.53
CA ASN A 148 6.92 -14.07 -6.92
C ASN A 148 6.01 -14.78 -5.91
N LEU A 149 4.88 -15.30 -6.38
CA LEU A 149 3.95 -16.07 -5.57
C LEU A 149 4.28 -17.54 -5.69
N ILE A 150 4.69 -18.15 -4.58
CA ILE A 150 5.04 -19.56 -4.50
C ILE A 150 3.93 -20.27 -3.72
N PHE A 151 3.19 -21.12 -4.39
CA PHE A 151 2.14 -21.91 -3.78
C PHE A 151 2.67 -23.25 -3.34
N LEU A 152 2.49 -23.56 -2.05
CA LEU A 152 2.98 -24.77 -1.40
C LEU A 152 1.82 -25.71 -1.11
N ARG A 153 2.07 -27.02 -1.27
CA ARG A 153 1.20 -28.08 -0.80
C ARG A 153 2.05 -29.12 -0.06
N LYS A 154 1.76 -29.32 1.23
CA LYS A 154 2.56 -30.20 2.09
C LYS A 154 4.07 -29.87 2.03
N ASN A 155 4.39 -28.59 2.12
CA ASN A 155 5.75 -28.01 2.05
C ASN A 155 6.48 -28.15 0.71
N ASN A 156 5.87 -28.75 -0.30
CA ASN A 156 6.44 -28.83 -1.65
C ASN A 156 5.88 -27.72 -2.54
N ILE A 157 6.71 -27.19 -3.45
CA ILE A 157 6.28 -26.19 -4.42
C ILE A 157 5.28 -26.86 -5.37
N SER A 158 4.06 -26.35 -5.41
CA SER A 158 3.00 -26.80 -6.31
C SER A 158 3.05 -26.04 -7.63
N PHE A 159 3.12 -24.72 -7.56
CA PHE A 159 3.31 -23.83 -8.71
C PHE A 159 3.78 -22.45 -8.29
N GLU A 160 4.28 -21.68 -9.25
CA GLU A 160 4.77 -20.30 -9.05
C GLU A 160 4.14 -19.36 -10.07
N ILE A 161 3.77 -18.14 -9.61
CA ILE A 161 3.38 -17.02 -10.45
C ILE A 161 4.43 -15.94 -10.30
N LYS A 162 5.16 -15.64 -11.38
CA LYS A 162 6.21 -14.63 -11.40
C LYS A 162 5.67 -13.25 -11.69
N ASP A 163 6.39 -12.22 -11.22
CA ASP A 163 6.08 -10.80 -11.46
C ASP A 163 4.61 -10.44 -11.12
N ALA A 164 4.08 -11.03 -10.07
CA ALA A 164 2.69 -10.86 -9.72
C ALA A 164 2.39 -9.43 -9.25
N LEU A 165 1.30 -8.88 -9.77
CA LEU A 165 0.59 -7.73 -9.25
C LEU A 165 -0.67 -8.23 -8.55
N ILE A 166 -0.75 -8.05 -7.24
CA ILE A 166 -1.93 -8.41 -6.46
C ILE A 166 -2.55 -7.13 -5.93
N GLU A 167 -3.83 -6.98 -6.15
CA GLU A 167 -4.62 -5.88 -5.64
C GLU A 167 -5.79 -6.41 -4.82
N THR A 168 -5.90 -5.90 -3.61
CA THR A 168 -7.06 -6.16 -2.76
C THR A 168 -7.79 -4.86 -2.49
N SER A 169 -9.09 -4.88 -2.49
CA SER A 169 -9.91 -3.76 -2.04
C SER A 169 -11.16 -4.27 -1.37
N LYS A 170 -11.64 -3.48 -0.40
CA LYS A 170 -12.85 -3.77 0.34
C LYS A 170 -13.68 -2.51 0.45
N SER A 171 -14.96 -2.61 0.14
CA SER A 171 -16.01 -1.68 0.53
C SER A 171 -17.02 -2.39 1.45
N GLU A 172 -18.00 -1.67 1.98
CA GLU A 172 -19.00 -2.24 2.90
C GLU A 172 -19.72 -3.47 2.32
N ASN A 173 -19.94 -3.50 1.00
CA ASN A 173 -20.72 -4.53 0.32
C ASN A 173 -19.94 -5.37 -0.70
N PHE A 174 -18.64 -5.15 -0.82
CA PHE A 174 -17.84 -5.76 -1.87
C PHE A 174 -16.38 -5.91 -1.47
N SER A 175 -15.81 -7.07 -1.72
CA SER A 175 -14.37 -7.28 -1.65
C SER A 175 -13.88 -7.91 -2.94
N PHE A 176 -12.71 -7.50 -3.43
CA PHE A 176 -12.09 -8.14 -4.56
C PHE A 176 -10.61 -8.44 -4.30
N LEU A 177 -10.18 -9.52 -4.91
CA LEU A 177 -8.79 -9.90 -5.06
C LEU A 177 -8.51 -10.06 -6.55
N LYS A 178 -7.51 -9.35 -7.05
CA LYS A 178 -7.06 -9.48 -8.45
C LYS A 178 -5.57 -9.82 -8.45
N ILE A 179 -5.22 -10.86 -9.17
CA ILE A 179 -3.84 -11.30 -9.38
C ILE A 179 -3.57 -11.26 -10.89
N ASN A 180 -2.57 -10.49 -11.30
CA ASN A 180 -2.01 -10.51 -12.64
C ASN A 180 -0.56 -10.97 -12.53
N GLY A 181 -0.12 -11.87 -13.39
CA GLY A 181 1.26 -12.36 -13.34
C GLY A 181 1.60 -13.28 -14.51
N ASN A 182 2.75 -13.92 -14.43
CA ASN A 182 3.23 -14.87 -15.43
C ASN A 182 3.27 -16.28 -14.82
N PHE A 183 2.57 -17.20 -15.46
CA PHE A 183 2.55 -18.62 -15.10
C PHE A 183 2.98 -19.46 -16.31
N LEU A 184 4.05 -20.25 -16.16
CA LEU A 184 4.63 -21.05 -17.25
C LEU A 184 4.86 -20.25 -18.56
N GLY A 185 5.32 -18.99 -18.44
CA GLY A 185 5.57 -18.11 -19.60
C GLY A 185 4.34 -17.39 -20.13
N ASN A 186 3.13 -17.72 -19.69
CA ASN A 186 1.89 -17.11 -20.13
C ASN A 186 1.38 -16.09 -19.10
N LYS A 187 0.81 -14.99 -19.59
CA LYS A 187 0.12 -14.04 -18.74
C LYS A 187 -1.16 -14.67 -18.18
N ILE A 188 -1.38 -14.52 -16.88
CA ILE A 188 -2.62 -14.94 -16.23
C ILE A 188 -3.29 -13.77 -15.55
N ILE A 189 -4.61 -13.79 -15.52
CA ILE A 189 -5.44 -12.85 -14.77
C ILE A 189 -6.43 -13.67 -13.94
N PHE A 190 -6.27 -13.59 -12.64
CA PHE A 190 -7.20 -14.19 -11.70
C PHE A 190 -7.96 -13.08 -11.00
N LYS A 191 -9.28 -13.19 -10.93
CA LYS A 191 -10.15 -12.27 -10.18
C LYS A 191 -11.09 -13.08 -9.31
N LEU A 192 -11.16 -12.71 -8.06
CA LEU A 192 -12.14 -13.21 -7.10
C LEU A 192 -12.94 -12.01 -6.60
N ASP A 193 -14.22 -12.00 -6.96
CA ASP A 193 -15.17 -10.98 -6.52
C ASP A 193 -16.11 -11.63 -5.48
N ASN A 194 -16.09 -11.11 -4.27
CA ASN A 194 -17.01 -11.54 -3.21
C ASN A 194 -18.03 -10.42 -2.97
N LYS A 195 -19.27 -10.65 -3.41
CA LYS A 195 -20.42 -9.81 -3.04
C LYS A 195 -21.02 -10.38 -1.76
N LEU A 196 -21.16 -9.57 -0.72
CA LEU A 196 -21.64 -9.93 0.63
C LEU A 196 -22.99 -10.66 0.70
N LYS A 197 -23.68 -10.88 -0.41
CA LYS A 197 -24.89 -11.70 -0.54
C LYS A 197 -24.63 -12.94 -1.40
N ASN A 198 -23.84 -13.88 -0.87
CA ASN A 198 -23.74 -15.29 -1.30
C ASN A 198 -23.36 -15.61 -2.76
N LYS A 199 -22.67 -14.74 -3.49
CA LYS A 199 -22.10 -15.12 -4.80
C LYS A 199 -20.63 -14.75 -4.90
N ASN A 200 -19.76 -15.76 -4.80
CA ASN A 200 -18.36 -15.65 -5.14
C ASN A 200 -18.23 -15.84 -6.65
N ASN A 201 -17.82 -14.82 -7.37
CA ASN A 201 -17.48 -14.95 -8.78
C ASN A 201 -15.96 -15.12 -8.90
N LEU A 202 -15.55 -16.27 -9.41
CA LEU A 202 -14.16 -16.57 -9.70
C LEU A 202 -14.00 -16.54 -11.22
N VAL A 203 -13.07 -15.69 -11.70
CA VAL A 203 -12.74 -15.58 -13.11
C VAL A 203 -11.23 -15.81 -13.26
N LEU A 204 -10.88 -16.86 -13.98
CA LEU A 204 -9.52 -17.12 -14.44
C LEU A 204 -9.46 -16.84 -15.95
N LYS A 205 -8.57 -15.97 -16.38
CA LYS A 205 -8.30 -15.71 -17.80
C LYS A 205 -6.83 -15.98 -18.09
N ILE A 206 -6.56 -16.74 -19.11
CA ILE A 206 -5.22 -16.97 -19.66
C ILE A 206 -5.26 -16.41 -21.08
N PRO A 207 -4.83 -15.14 -21.32
CA PRO A 207 -4.83 -14.55 -22.64
C PRO A 207 -3.92 -15.38 -23.58
N GLY A 208 -4.46 -15.83 -24.69
CA GLY A 208 -3.74 -16.69 -25.68
C GLY A 208 -4.05 -18.17 -25.58
N LEU A 209 -4.84 -18.61 -24.61
CA LEU A 209 -5.51 -19.89 -24.63
C LEU A 209 -7.01 -19.60 -24.81
N ASP A 210 -7.51 -19.77 -26.01
CA ASP A 210 -8.94 -19.81 -26.27
C ASP A 210 -9.48 -21.14 -25.72
N ILE A 211 -9.83 -21.13 -24.40
CA ILE A 211 -10.52 -22.21 -23.72
C ILE A 211 -11.84 -21.65 -23.20
#